data_e9a9f689d466a92b0f343c619036092a
#
_entry.id   e9a9f689d466a92b0f343c619036092a
#
_cell.length_a   1.000
_cell.length_b   1.000
_cell.length_c   1.000
_cell.angle_alpha   90.00
_cell.angle_beta   90.00
_cell.angle_gamma   90.00
#
_symmetry.space_group_name_H-M   'P 1'
#
loop_
_entity.id
_entity.type
_entity.pdbx_description
1 polymer ?
#
loop_
_entity_poly.entity_id
_entity_poly.type
_entity_poly.pdbx_seq_one_letter_code
_entity_poly.pdbx_strand_id
1 'polypeptide(L)' 'MSKKDEILNCCRDQARNAGEIASLLELDKTVVKITLLYCFKRGLVTREKRDRPSQVRGPKQEFFYLCQQS' A
#
# COMPACT_ATOMS: atom_id res chain seq x y z
N MET A 1 -4.36 -18.23 -3.09
CA MET A 1 -3.37 -17.14 -3.20
C MET A 1 -2.96 -16.65 -1.83
N SER A 2 -1.72 -16.26 -1.67
CA SER A 2 -1.25 -15.71 -0.39
C SER A 2 -1.74 -14.27 -0.22
N LYS A 3 -1.77 -13.82 1.03
CA LYS A 3 -2.14 -12.42 1.31
C LYS A 3 -1.21 -11.44 0.59
N LYS A 4 0.05 -11.80 0.45
CA LYS A 4 1.02 -10.97 -0.27
C LYS A 4 0.60 -10.76 -1.71
N ASP A 5 0.18 -11.83 -2.40
CA ASP A 5 -0.25 -11.73 -3.79
C ASP A 5 -1.50 -10.86 -3.93
N GLU A 6 -2.45 -10.99 -3.01
CA GLU A 6 -3.65 -10.16 -3.01
C GLU A 6 -3.31 -8.69 -2.83
N ILE A 7 -2.39 -8.40 -1.91
CA ILE A 7 -1.97 -7.02 -1.66
C ILE A 7 -1.26 -6.45 -2.89
N LEU A 8 -0.38 -7.23 -3.51
CA LEU A 8 0.31 -6.80 -4.73
C LEU A 8 -0.67 -6.53 -5.87
N ASN A 9 -1.70 -7.37 -6.01
CA ASN A 9 -2.72 -7.17 -7.03
C ASN A 9 -3.48 -5.86 -6.84
N CYS A 10 -3.72 -5.46 -5.59
CA CYS A 10 -4.43 -4.22 -5.31
C CYS A 10 -3.66 -2.99 -5.77
N CYS A 11 -2.34 -3.03 -5.78
CA CYS A 11 -1.54 -1.87 -6.20
C CYS A 11 -0.91 -2.06 -7.59
N ARG A 12 -1.42 -3.01 -8.37
CA ARG A 12 -0.89 -3.26 -9.72
C ARG A 12 -1.37 -2.22 -10.73
N ASP A 13 -2.62 -1.82 -10.64
CA ASP A 13 -3.22 -0.89 -11.60
C ASP A 13 -2.99 0.57 -11.23
N GLN A 14 -2.95 0.85 -9.95
CA GLN A 14 -2.73 2.21 -9.47
C GLN A 14 -2.11 2.18 -8.07
N ALA A 15 -1.43 3.25 -7.72
CA ALA A 15 -0.84 3.38 -6.39
C ALA A 15 -1.95 3.47 -5.34
N ARG A 16 -1.79 2.71 -4.26
CA ARG A 16 -2.75 2.69 -3.14
C ARG A 16 -1.99 2.72 -1.83
N ASN A 17 -2.60 3.34 -0.82
CA ASN A 17 -2.01 3.33 0.52
C ASN A 17 -2.43 2.07 1.28
N ALA A 18 -1.74 1.82 2.41
CA ALA A 18 -2.00 0.61 3.19
C ALA A 18 -3.43 0.55 3.73
N GLY A 19 -3.98 1.69 4.14
CA GLY A 19 -5.35 1.74 4.66
C GLY A 19 -6.38 1.39 3.61
N GLU A 20 -6.17 1.85 2.38
CA GLU A 20 -7.07 1.55 1.27
C GLU A 20 -7.03 0.06 0.93
N ILE A 21 -5.83 -0.51 0.85
CA ILE A 21 -5.68 -1.93 0.56
C ILE A 21 -6.30 -2.78 1.67
N ALA A 22 -6.08 -2.41 2.92
CA ALA A 22 -6.65 -3.12 4.06
C ALA A 22 -8.18 -3.13 4.00
N SER A 23 -8.76 -1.99 3.63
CA SER A 23 -10.21 -1.88 3.49
C SER A 23 -10.73 -2.76 2.35
N LEU A 24 -10.06 -2.74 1.21
CA LEU A 24 -10.47 -3.53 0.05
C LEU A 24 -10.42 -5.04 0.30
N LEU A 25 -9.42 -5.48 1.05
CA LEU A 25 -9.21 -6.91 1.31
C LEU A 25 -9.75 -7.34 2.67
N GLU A 26 -10.31 -6.41 3.43
CA GLU A 26 -10.80 -6.68 4.78
C GLU A 26 -9.71 -7.26 5.67
N LEU A 27 -8.51 -6.69 5.57
CA LEU A 27 -7.35 -7.09 6.37
C LEU A 27 -7.01 -6.02 7.39
N ASP A 28 -6.22 -6.42 8.40
CA ASP A 28 -5.68 -5.48 9.37
C ASP A 28 -4.67 -4.55 8.68
N LYS A 29 -4.79 -3.25 8.91
CA LYS A 29 -3.90 -2.26 8.34
C LYS A 29 -2.44 -2.53 8.69
N THR A 30 -2.17 -2.99 9.91
CA THR A 30 -0.82 -3.31 10.36
C THR A 30 -0.23 -4.44 9.54
N VAL A 31 -1.02 -5.48 9.27
CA VAL A 31 -0.57 -6.61 8.44
C VAL A 31 -0.25 -6.13 7.03
N VAL A 32 -1.09 -5.28 6.46
CA VAL A 32 -0.87 -4.74 5.12
C VAL A 32 0.40 -3.90 5.09
N LYS A 33 0.61 -3.03 6.08
CA LYS A 33 1.82 -2.21 6.17
C LYS A 33 3.08 -3.05 6.23
N ILE A 34 3.10 -4.08 7.07
CA ILE A 34 4.25 -4.96 7.21
C ILE A 34 4.55 -5.67 5.89
N THR A 35 3.50 -6.17 5.24
CA THR A 35 3.65 -6.86 3.95
C THR A 35 4.18 -5.91 2.88
N LEU A 36 3.65 -4.68 2.82
CA LEU A 36 4.11 -3.69 1.85
C LEU A 36 5.56 -3.30 2.08
N LEU A 37 5.97 -3.14 3.34
CA LEU A 37 7.37 -2.85 3.66
C LEU A 37 8.29 -3.97 3.22
N TYR A 38 7.88 -5.21 3.46
CA TYR A 38 8.62 -6.38 3.02
C TYR A 38 8.79 -6.38 1.50
N CYS A 39 7.69 -6.15 0.79
CA CYS A 39 7.71 -6.10 -0.67
C CYS A 39 8.57 -4.95 -1.19
N PHE A 40 8.52 -3.79 -0.52
CA PHE A 40 9.32 -2.63 -0.88
C PHE A 40 10.81 -2.94 -0.75
N LYS A 41 11.22 -3.58 0.34
CA LYS A 41 12.61 -3.94 0.56
C LYS A 41 13.11 -4.94 -0.48
N ARG A 42 12.22 -5.77 -1.01
CA ARG A 42 12.57 -6.73 -2.05
C ARG A 42 12.47 -6.16 -3.46
N GLY A 43 12.04 -4.91 -3.60
CA GLY A 43 11.90 -4.28 -4.90
C GLY A 43 10.66 -4.71 -5.68
N LEU A 44 9.69 -5.32 -5.00
CA LEU A 44 8.45 -5.75 -5.65
C LEU A 44 7.45 -4.61 -5.82
N VAL A 45 7.54 -3.58 -4.98
CA VAL A 45 6.70 -2.39 -5.08
C VAL A 45 7.57 -1.15 -4.95
N THR A 46 7.09 -0.05 -5.53
CA THR A 46 7.68 1.27 -5.31
C THR A 46 6.81 2.03 -4.32
N ARG A 47 7.39 3.04 -3.70
CA ARG A 47 6.72 3.84 -2.69
C ARG A 47 6.83 5.31 -3.07
N GLU A 48 5.69 5.99 -3.05
CA GLU A 48 5.62 7.40 -3.34
C GLU A 48 4.96 8.12 -2.19
N LYS A 49 5.54 9.24 -1.79
CA LYS A 49 5.02 10.07 -0.73
C LYS A 49 4.12 11.14 -1.34
N ARG A 50 2.87 11.20 -0.90
CA ARG A 50 1.89 12.15 -1.40
C ARG A 50 1.26 12.91 -0.24
N ASP A 51 0.90 14.16 -0.50
CA ASP A 51 0.19 14.98 0.48
C ASP A 51 -1.26 14.53 0.59
N ARG A 52 -1.76 14.49 1.82
CA ARG A 52 -3.16 14.20 2.07
C ARG A 52 -3.97 15.49 1.98
N PRO A 53 -5.28 15.39 1.65
CA PRO A 53 -6.16 16.56 1.70
C PRO A 53 -6.15 17.17 3.10
N SER A 54 -6.18 18.49 3.18
CA SER A 54 -6.10 19.21 4.44
C SER A 54 -7.27 18.90 5.40
N GLN A 55 -8.36 18.37 4.88
CA GLN A 55 -9.54 18.05 5.67
C GLN A 55 -9.44 16.70 6.39
N VAL A 56 -8.42 15.91 6.08
CA VAL A 56 -8.24 14.58 6.67
C VAL A 56 -7.36 14.70 7.90
N ARG A 57 -7.81 14.10 9.01
CA ARG A 57 -7.01 14.06 10.23
C ARG A 57 -5.86 13.09 10.06
N GLY A 58 -4.71 13.40 10.67
CA GLY A 58 -3.55 12.55 10.69
C GLY A 58 -2.35 13.18 9.99
N PRO A 59 -1.32 12.38 9.67
CA PRO A 59 -0.13 12.91 9.01
C PRO A 59 -0.49 13.61 7.71
N LYS A 60 0.19 14.72 7.42
CA LYS A 60 -0.06 15.46 6.19
C LYS A 60 0.37 14.70 4.95
N GLN A 61 1.27 13.74 5.11
CA GLN A 61 1.80 12.97 4.00
C GLN A 61 1.57 11.50 4.22
N GLU A 62 1.34 10.77 3.14
CA GLU A 62 1.07 9.35 3.19
C GLU A 62 1.80 8.65 2.08
N PHE A 63 2.27 7.42 2.36
CA PHE A 63 2.94 6.61 1.36
C PHE A 63 1.93 5.83 0.54
N PHE A 64 2.06 5.94 -0.78
CA PHE A 64 1.29 5.14 -1.72
C PHE A 64 2.23 4.12 -2.36
N TYR A 65 1.77 2.91 -2.48
CA TYR A 65 2.56 1.80 -3.00
C TYR A 65 2.04 1.36 -4.35
N LEU A 66 2.94 1.16 -5.29
CA LEU A 66 2.61 0.69 -6.63
C LEU A 66 3.42 -0.55 -6.93
N CYS A 67 2.75 -1.62 -7.36
CA CYS A 67 3.43 -2.85 -7.70
C CYS A 67 4.23 -2.66 -8.99
N GLN A 68 5.52 -2.95 -8.92
CA GLN A 68 6.35 -2.94 -10.11
C GLN A 68 6.20 -4.25 -10.85
N GLN A 69 5.81 -4.15 -12.10
CA GLN A 69 5.82 -5.32 -12.97
C GLN A 69 7.09 -5.31 -13.78
N SER A 70 7.77 -6.39 -13.69
CA SER A 70 8.92 -6.61 -14.56
C SER A 70 8.46 -7.13 -15.91
#